data_6320aa3ff09338fdc732c696bbbc599a
#
_entry.id   6320aa3ff09338fdc732c696bbbc599a
#
_cell.length_a   1.000
_cell.length_b   1.000
_cell.length_c   1.000
_cell.angle_alpha   90.00
_cell.angle_beta   90.00
_cell.angle_gamma   90.00
#
_symmetry.space_group_name_H-M   'P 1'
#
loop_
_entity.id
_entity.type
_entity.pdbx_description
1 polymer ?
#
loop_
_entity_poly.entity_id
_entity_poly.type
_entity_poly.pdbx_seq_one_letter_code
_entity_poly.pdbx_strand_id
1 'polypeptide(L)' 'MKITNLKKSRKIDGVGRIGIPKNIRNIYGLETNTSLDWYEITDGDKTFLAFPVNKILADREYQEYLRLKEKFNQ' A
#
# COMPACT_ATOMS: atom_id res chain seq x y z
N MET A 1 10.85 1.34 -16.22
CA MET A 1 9.91 1.50 -15.09
C MET A 1 10.24 0.46 -14.03
N LYS A 2 10.27 0.86 -12.77
CA LYS A 2 10.53 -0.08 -11.68
C LYS A 2 9.21 -0.61 -11.13
N ILE A 3 9.02 -1.92 -11.17
CA ILE A 3 7.83 -2.57 -10.64
C ILE A 3 8.27 -3.52 -9.53
N THR A 4 7.73 -3.33 -8.34
CA THR A 4 8.05 -4.15 -7.18
C THR A 4 6.79 -4.85 -6.68
N ASN A 5 6.86 -6.17 -6.54
CA ASN A 5 5.76 -6.94 -5.96
C ASN A 5 5.82 -6.81 -4.43
N LEU A 6 4.81 -6.23 -3.84
CA LEU A 6 4.75 -6.00 -2.39
C LEU A 6 4.39 -7.26 -1.61
N LYS A 7 4.10 -8.37 -2.30
CA LYS A 7 3.80 -9.67 -1.69
C LYS A 7 2.59 -9.64 -0.76
N LYS A 8 1.60 -8.81 -1.09
CA LYS A 8 0.32 -8.72 -0.39
C LYS A 8 -0.80 -9.03 -1.36
N SER A 9 -1.71 -9.88 -0.96
CA SER A 9 -2.89 -10.24 -1.75
C SER A 9 -4.15 -10.00 -0.95
N ARG A 10 -5.20 -9.54 -1.61
CA ARG A 10 -6.52 -9.39 -1.02
C ARG A 10 -7.56 -9.82 -2.05
N LYS A 11 -8.62 -10.44 -1.58
CA LYS A 11 -9.72 -10.85 -2.44
C LYS A 11 -10.75 -9.74 -2.54
N ILE A 12 -11.33 -9.61 -3.73
CA ILE A 12 -12.47 -8.72 -3.94
C ILE A 12 -13.70 -9.38 -3.31
N ASP A 13 -14.44 -8.61 -2.50
CA ASP A 13 -15.64 -9.14 -1.83
C ASP A 13 -16.86 -9.13 -2.76
N GLY A 14 -18.02 -9.57 -2.23
CA GLY A 14 -19.25 -9.69 -3.02
C GLY A 14 -19.84 -8.37 -3.51
N VAL A 15 -19.41 -7.23 -2.98
CA VAL A 15 -19.87 -5.91 -3.43
C VAL A 15 -18.78 -5.13 -4.16
N GLY A 16 -17.69 -5.79 -4.52
CA GLY A 16 -16.62 -5.18 -5.31
C GLY A 16 -15.59 -4.39 -4.51
N ARG A 17 -15.50 -4.62 -3.21
CA ARG A 17 -14.53 -3.92 -2.37
C ARG A 17 -13.28 -4.77 -2.13
N ILE A 18 -12.16 -4.09 -1.91
CA ILE A 18 -10.90 -4.72 -1.55
C ILE A 18 -10.28 -3.96 -0.38
N GLY A 19 -9.80 -4.70 0.62
CA GLY A 19 -9.15 -4.08 1.78
C GLY A 19 -7.69 -3.80 1.48
N ILE A 20 -7.23 -2.60 1.83
CA ILE A 20 -5.81 -2.25 1.70
C ILE A 20 -5.11 -2.68 2.99
N PRO A 21 -4.04 -3.49 2.92
CA PRO A 21 -3.31 -3.92 4.11
C PRO A 21 -2.84 -2.75 4.97
N LYS A 22 -2.87 -2.91 6.29
CA LYS A 22 -2.55 -1.83 7.22
C LYS A 22 -1.14 -1.29 7.05
N ASN A 23 -0.16 -2.16 6.82
CA ASN A 23 1.21 -1.72 6.61
C ASN A 23 1.35 -0.86 5.35
N ILE A 24 0.62 -1.19 4.29
CA ILE A 24 0.59 -0.39 3.06
C ILE A 24 -0.05 0.97 3.32
N ARG A 25 -1.15 1.00 4.06
CA ARG A 25 -1.79 2.27 4.42
C ARG A 25 -0.85 3.16 5.22
N ASN A 26 -0.08 2.59 6.15
CA ASN A 26 0.84 3.36 6.97
C ASN A 26 2.03 3.92 6.18
N ILE A 27 2.60 3.11 5.28
CA ILE A 27 3.75 3.53 4.47
C ILE A 27 3.37 4.65 3.51
N TYR A 28 2.16 4.60 2.95
CA TYR A 28 1.75 5.51 1.88
C TYR A 28 0.72 6.55 2.32
N GLY A 29 0.46 6.66 3.62
CA GLY A 29 -0.44 7.69 4.15
C GLY A 29 -1.88 7.56 3.69
N LEU A 30 -2.38 6.33 3.52
CA LEU A 30 -3.73 6.09 3.06
C LEU A 30 -4.67 6.05 4.28
N GLU A 31 -5.44 7.11 4.44
CA GLU A 31 -6.34 7.26 5.57
C GLU A 31 -7.80 7.24 5.13
N THR A 32 -8.71 7.21 6.11
CA THR A 32 -10.14 7.32 5.86
C THR A 32 -10.43 8.59 5.07
N ASN A 33 -11.27 8.49 4.06
CA ASN A 33 -11.66 9.58 3.16
C ASN A 33 -10.54 10.07 2.22
N THR A 34 -9.41 9.36 2.14
CA THR A 34 -8.42 9.64 1.10
C THR A 34 -9.02 9.30 -0.26
N SER A 35 -8.98 10.25 -1.19
CA SER A 35 -9.43 10.02 -2.57
C SER A 35 -8.29 9.42 -3.38
N LEU A 36 -8.60 8.41 -4.17
CA LEU A 36 -7.61 7.73 -4.99
C LEU A 36 -8.02 7.84 -6.46
N ASP A 37 -7.15 8.44 -7.27
CA ASP A 37 -7.33 8.50 -8.71
C ASP A 37 -6.74 7.24 -9.33
N TRP A 38 -7.52 6.55 -10.15
CA TRP A 38 -7.10 5.30 -10.76
C TRP A 38 -6.39 5.54 -12.07
N TYR A 39 -5.28 4.85 -12.27
CA TYR A 39 -4.49 4.89 -13.50
C TYR A 39 -4.26 3.50 -14.02
N GLU A 40 -4.15 3.39 -15.34
CA GLU A 40 -3.74 2.16 -15.99
C GLU A 40 -2.28 2.31 -16.40
N ILE A 41 -1.47 1.33 -16.06
CA ILE A 41 -0.06 1.30 -16.43
C ILE A 41 0.20 0.05 -17.23
N THR A 42 0.74 0.20 -18.44
CA THR A 42 1.13 -0.92 -19.29
C THR A 42 2.64 -1.01 -19.37
N ASP A 43 3.18 -2.18 -19.07
CA ASP A 43 4.61 -2.47 -19.13
C ASP A 43 4.81 -3.80 -19.83
N GLY A 44 5.23 -3.75 -21.09
CA GLY A 44 5.33 -4.94 -21.93
C GLY A 44 3.97 -5.58 -22.13
N ASP A 45 3.83 -6.85 -21.73
CA ASP A 45 2.59 -7.61 -21.83
C ASP A 45 1.72 -7.54 -20.58
N LYS A 46 2.14 -6.74 -19.58
CA LYS A 46 1.43 -6.63 -18.31
C LYS A 46 0.73 -5.29 -18.17
N THR A 47 -0.46 -5.32 -17.62
CA THR A 47 -1.26 -4.12 -17.34
C THR A 47 -1.58 -4.10 -15.84
N PHE A 48 -1.39 -2.95 -15.21
CA PHE A 48 -1.63 -2.73 -13.79
C PHE A 48 -2.65 -1.64 -13.59
N LEU A 49 -3.47 -1.79 -12.56
CA LEU A 49 -4.26 -0.66 -12.05
C LEU A 49 -3.49 -0.05 -10.89
N ALA A 50 -3.38 1.26 -10.87
CA ALA A 50 -2.56 1.96 -9.88
C ALA A 50 -3.19 3.28 -9.49
N PHE A 51 -2.78 3.81 -8.35
CA PHE A 51 -3.09 5.15 -7.93
C PHE A 51 -1.83 5.81 -7.38
N PRO A 52 -1.64 7.12 -7.61
CA PRO A 52 -0.46 7.80 -7.11
C PRO A 52 -0.55 7.98 -5.60
N VAL A 53 0.55 7.75 -4.92
CA VAL A 53 0.65 7.93 -3.47
C VAL A 53 1.98 8.56 -3.14
N ASN A 54 2.08 9.15 -1.95
CA ASN A 54 3.34 9.64 -1.42
C ASN A 54 3.84 8.65 -0.38
N LYS A 55 5.02 8.10 -0.62
CA LYS A 55 5.64 7.20 0.35
C LYS A 55 6.16 8.03 1.51
N ILE A 56 5.45 7.99 2.64
CA ILE A 56 5.77 8.81 3.80
C ILE A 56 6.80 8.19 4.73
N LEU A 57 7.03 6.86 4.61
CA LEU A 57 8.05 6.16 5.40
C LEU A 57 8.95 5.38 4.46
N ALA A 58 10.27 5.60 4.56
CA ALA A 58 11.23 4.71 3.91
C ALA A 58 11.18 3.34 4.59
N ASP A 59 11.60 2.28 3.87
CA ASP A 59 11.53 0.93 4.41
C ASP A 59 12.24 0.80 5.77
N ARG A 60 13.40 1.46 5.90
CA ARG A 60 14.15 1.47 7.15
C ARG A 60 13.39 2.17 8.28
N GLU A 61 12.80 3.31 7.98
CA GLU A 61 12.01 4.06 8.94
C GLU A 61 10.77 3.28 9.38
N TYR A 62 10.15 2.55 8.45
CA TYR A 62 9.00 1.73 8.76
C TYR A 62 9.37 0.59 9.70
N GLN A 63 10.53 -0.04 9.51
CA GLN A 63 11.01 -1.09 10.42
C GLN A 63 11.27 -0.55 11.82
N GLU A 64 11.85 0.63 11.93
CA GLU A 64 12.04 1.29 13.21
C GLU A 64 10.71 1.61 13.89
N TYR A 65 9.75 2.10 13.12
CA TYR A 65 8.41 2.37 13.63
C TYR A 65 7.76 1.12 14.22
N LEU A 66 7.82 -0.01 13.52
CA LEU A 66 7.27 -1.26 14.00
C LEU A 66 7.93 -1.72 15.30
N ARG A 67 9.25 -1.60 15.38
CA ARG A 67 10.00 -1.98 16.57
C ARG A 67 9.61 -1.14 17.77
N LEU A 68 9.49 0.17 17.60
CA LEU A 68 9.07 1.07 18.68
C LEU A 68 7.63 0.80 19.11
N LYS A 69 6.75 0.52 18.16
CA LYS A 69 5.36 0.20 18.46
C LYS A 69 5.24 -1.06 19.30
N GLU A 70 5.99 -2.10 18.96
CA GLU A 70 6.01 -3.34 19.75
C GLU A 70 6.52 -3.08 21.16
N LYS A 71 7.56 -2.26 21.28
CA LYS A 71 8.16 -1.94 22.57
C LYS A 71 7.17 -1.24 23.49
N PHE A 72 6.34 -0.34 22.95
CA PHE A 72 5.38 0.43 23.75
C PHE A 72 4.05 -0.29 23.98
N ASN A 73 3.78 -1.36 23.25
CA ASN A 73 2.54 -2.13 23.38
C ASN A 73 2.68 -3.40 24.25
N GLN A 74 3.76 -3.53 24.96
CA GLN A 74 3.96 -4.66 25.86
C GLN A 74 3.28 -4.44 27.21
#